data_758c19e4f3f064760a43e8b7531ad129
#
_entry.id   758c19e4f3f064760a43e8b7531ad129
#
_cell.length_a   1.000
_cell.length_b   1.000
_cell.length_c   1.000
_cell.angle_alpha   90.00
_cell.angle_beta   90.00
_cell.angle_gamma   90.00
#
_symmetry.space_group_name_H-M   'P 1'
#
loop_
_entity.id
_entity.type
_entity.pdbx_description
1 polymer ?
#
loop_
_entity_poly.entity_id
_entity_poly.type
_entity_poly.pdbx_seq_one_letter_code
_entity_poly.pdbx_strand_id
1 'polypeptide(L)'
;TREFFQETYAHLNEQGVLVINATRILDDRRLVDALFTTIQAVYPSVYIVDLPDTLNSIIFATRQPTRIENLALNYLALDSDASTPSLLMEALQSAVLGMQSNPSETILFTDDHASVEWITNEMIFGLFKSGQLETLH
;
A
#
# COMPACT_ATOMS: atom_id res chain seq x y z
N THR A 1 -6.52 -3.83 -12.14
CA THR A 1 -6.47 -2.96 -13.33
C THR A 1 -7.09 -1.60 -13.02
N ARG A 2 -6.81 -0.60 -13.84
CA ARG A 2 -7.38 0.75 -13.70
C ARG A 2 -8.90 0.71 -13.76
N GLU A 3 -9.45 -0.09 -14.65
CA GLU A 3 -10.89 -0.28 -14.86
C GLU A 3 -11.56 -0.83 -13.58
N PHE A 4 -10.95 -1.83 -12.94
CA PHE A 4 -11.38 -2.34 -11.65
C PHE A 4 -11.37 -1.23 -10.57
N PHE A 5 -10.32 -0.41 -10.51
CA PHE A 5 -10.25 0.67 -9.53
C PHE A 5 -11.23 1.82 -9.82
N GLN A 6 -11.57 2.07 -11.08
CA GLN A 6 -12.63 3.00 -11.45
C GLN A 6 -14.00 2.50 -10.95
N GLU A 7 -14.27 1.21 -11.07
CA GLU A 7 -15.49 0.60 -10.57
C GLU A 7 -15.55 0.65 -9.03
N THR A 8 -14.46 0.29 -8.34
CA THR A 8 -14.39 0.40 -6.87
C THR A 8 -14.58 1.84 -6.40
N TYR A 9 -13.98 2.82 -7.09
CA TYR A 9 -14.15 4.24 -6.77
C TYR A 9 -15.61 4.69 -6.91
N ALA A 10 -16.31 4.23 -7.94
CA ALA A 10 -17.71 4.57 -8.18
C ALA A 10 -18.63 4.00 -7.09
N HIS A 11 -18.29 2.85 -6.48
CA HIS A 11 -19.08 2.20 -5.44
C HIS A 11 -18.77 2.65 -4.01
N LEU A 12 -17.64 3.36 -3.80
CA LEU A 12 -17.31 3.90 -2.49
C LEU A 12 -18.20 5.12 -2.15
N ASN A 13 -18.58 5.27 -0.88
CA ASN A 13 -19.18 6.51 -0.39
C ASN A 13 -18.12 7.65 -0.36
N GLU A 14 -18.56 8.89 -0.09
CA GLU A 14 -17.67 10.06 -0.11
C GLU A 14 -16.46 9.95 0.84
N GLN A 15 -16.61 9.28 1.97
CA GLN A 15 -15.54 9.06 2.95
C GLN A 15 -14.89 7.68 2.80
N GLY A 16 -15.17 6.98 1.67
CA GLY A 16 -14.69 5.63 1.44
C GLY A 16 -13.17 5.56 1.29
N VAL A 17 -12.62 4.47 1.79
CA VAL A 17 -11.19 4.12 1.72
C VAL A 17 -11.06 2.75 1.08
N LEU A 18 -10.21 2.64 0.07
CA LEU A 18 -9.76 1.36 -0.47
C LEU A 18 -8.48 0.96 0.27
N VAL A 19 -8.40 -0.29 0.71
CA VAL A 19 -7.22 -0.86 1.35
C VAL A 19 -6.82 -2.12 0.63
N ILE A 20 -5.55 -2.21 0.22
CA ILE A 20 -5.00 -3.39 -0.45
C ILE A 20 -3.76 -3.85 0.30
N ASN A 21 -3.70 -5.14 0.59
CA ASN A 21 -2.49 -5.80 1.05
C ASN A 21 -1.76 -6.37 -0.18
N ALA A 22 -0.56 -5.89 -0.43
CA ALA A 22 0.29 -6.34 -1.53
C ALA A 22 1.60 -6.91 -0.99
N THR A 23 2.06 -8.01 -1.58
CA THR A 23 3.33 -8.62 -1.23
C THR A 23 4.47 -7.92 -1.98
N ARG A 24 5.54 -7.59 -1.24
CA ARG A 24 6.86 -7.25 -1.78
C ARG A 24 7.83 -8.38 -1.47
N ILE A 25 8.87 -8.54 -2.26
CA ILE A 25 9.91 -9.53 -2.00
C ILE A 25 11.21 -8.79 -1.73
N LEU A 26 11.57 -8.66 -0.45
CA LEU A 26 12.75 -7.92 0.00
C LEU A 26 12.77 -6.49 -0.61
N ASP A 27 13.75 -6.21 -1.45
CA ASP A 27 13.90 -4.92 -2.13
C ASP A 27 13.12 -4.85 -3.46
N ASP A 28 12.49 -5.95 -3.90
CA ASP A 28 11.70 -5.97 -5.13
C ASP A 28 10.27 -5.51 -4.86
N ARG A 29 10.01 -4.27 -5.24
CA ARG A 29 8.74 -3.56 -5.03
C ARG A 29 7.91 -3.42 -6.30
N ARG A 30 8.32 -4.02 -7.42
CA ARG A 30 7.68 -3.81 -8.74
C ARG A 30 6.17 -3.97 -8.72
N LEU A 31 5.65 -4.97 -7.99
CA LEU A 31 4.20 -5.18 -7.87
C LEU A 31 3.52 -4.06 -7.07
N VAL A 32 4.09 -3.66 -5.94
CA VAL A 32 3.57 -2.59 -5.08
C VAL A 32 3.54 -1.27 -5.84
N ASP A 33 4.64 -0.95 -6.54
CA ASP A 33 4.79 0.30 -7.29
C ASP A 33 3.84 0.37 -8.50
N ALA A 34 3.65 -0.77 -9.20
CA ALA A 34 2.69 -0.86 -10.30
C ALA A 34 1.23 -0.74 -9.81
N LEU A 35 0.89 -1.36 -8.67
CA LEU A 35 -0.41 -1.18 -8.03
C LEU A 35 -0.62 0.27 -7.59
N PHE A 36 0.36 0.89 -6.94
CA PHE A 36 0.30 2.30 -6.56
C PHE A 36 0.02 3.19 -7.77
N THR A 37 0.81 3.06 -8.85
CA THR A 37 0.65 3.83 -10.08
C THR A 37 -0.76 3.67 -10.67
N THR A 38 -1.26 2.43 -10.67
CA THR A 38 -2.58 2.11 -11.22
C THR A 38 -3.71 2.71 -10.37
N ILE A 39 -3.61 2.65 -9.05
CA ILE A 39 -4.59 3.23 -8.13
C ILE A 39 -4.54 4.76 -8.18
N GLN A 40 -3.34 5.35 -8.23
CA GLN A 40 -3.15 6.80 -8.29
C GLN A 40 -3.74 7.42 -9.57
N ALA A 41 -3.86 6.65 -10.65
CA ALA A 41 -4.54 7.09 -11.88
C ALA A 41 -6.06 7.29 -11.68
N VAL A 42 -6.63 6.84 -10.55
CA VAL A 42 -8.07 6.89 -10.26
C VAL A 42 -8.37 7.65 -8.98
N TYR A 43 -7.59 7.44 -7.93
CA TYR A 43 -7.84 7.99 -6.60
C TYR A 43 -7.03 9.27 -6.37
N PRO A 44 -7.60 10.30 -5.72
CA PRO A 44 -6.91 11.59 -5.50
C PRO A 44 -5.78 11.52 -4.47
N SER A 45 -5.81 10.54 -3.57
CA SER A 45 -4.74 10.32 -2.59
C SER A 45 -4.49 8.84 -2.39
N VAL A 46 -3.22 8.45 -2.51
CA VAL A 46 -2.76 7.06 -2.34
C VAL A 46 -1.51 7.07 -1.46
N TYR A 47 -1.44 6.16 -0.50
CA TYR A 47 -0.33 6.02 0.44
C TYR A 47 0.11 4.57 0.53
N ILE A 48 1.39 4.33 0.78
CA ILE A 48 1.96 3.01 1.00
C ILE A 48 2.55 2.96 2.40
N VAL A 49 2.24 1.90 3.13
CA VAL A 49 2.83 1.57 4.42
C VAL A 49 3.46 0.19 4.33
N ASP A 50 4.75 0.09 4.57
CA ASP A 50 5.42 -1.19 4.71
C ASP A 50 5.25 -1.70 6.15
N LEU A 51 4.78 -2.93 6.28
CA LEU A 51 4.66 -3.55 7.60
C LEU A 51 6.03 -4.08 8.06
N PRO A 52 6.49 -3.71 9.27
CA PRO A 52 7.76 -4.18 9.79
C PRO A 52 7.75 -5.71 9.92
N ASP A 53 8.91 -6.32 9.73
CA ASP A 53 9.13 -7.78 9.88
C ASP A 53 8.21 -8.65 9.00
N THR A 54 7.68 -8.09 7.92
CA THR A 54 6.85 -8.81 6.95
C THR A 54 7.25 -8.48 5.51
N LEU A 55 6.75 -9.28 4.57
CA LEU A 55 6.86 -9.00 3.14
C LEU A 55 5.63 -8.25 2.59
N ASN A 56 4.85 -7.62 3.46
CA ASN A 56 3.61 -6.96 3.07
C ASN A 56 3.74 -5.44 3.09
N SER A 57 3.15 -4.83 2.08
CA SER A 57 2.86 -3.41 2.00
C SER A 57 1.35 -3.20 1.96
N ILE A 58 0.85 -2.27 2.74
CA ILE A 58 -0.56 -1.87 2.69
C ILE A 58 -0.67 -0.60 1.86
N ILE A 59 -1.49 -0.63 0.82
CA ILE A 59 -1.82 0.53 0.00
C ILE A 59 -3.17 1.06 0.45
N PHE A 60 -3.23 2.33 0.83
CA PHE A 60 -4.46 3.04 1.19
C PHE A 60 -4.77 4.06 0.10
N ALA A 61 -6.02 4.06 -0.38
CA ALA A 61 -6.48 5.08 -1.31
C ALA A 61 -7.80 5.67 -0.83
N THR A 62 -7.91 6.99 -0.80
CA THR A 62 -9.09 7.69 -0.29
C THR A 62 -9.86 8.34 -1.42
N ARG A 63 -11.20 8.30 -1.32
CA ARG A 63 -12.07 8.96 -2.31
C ARG A 63 -12.01 10.48 -2.21
N GLN A 64 -11.85 11.02 -1.00
CA GLN A 64 -11.60 12.45 -0.79
C GLN A 64 -10.10 12.74 -0.78
N PRO A 65 -9.65 13.89 -1.30
CA PRO A 65 -8.27 14.30 -1.15
C PRO A 65 -7.87 14.39 0.33
N THR A 66 -6.76 13.77 0.68
CA THR A 66 -6.19 13.79 2.04
C THR A 66 -4.72 14.19 1.98
N ARG A 67 -4.16 14.51 3.15
CA ARG A 67 -2.76 14.89 3.31
C ARG A 67 -2.11 13.98 4.35
N ILE A 68 -0.86 13.63 4.12
CA ILE A 68 -0.11 12.74 5.01
C ILE A 68 0.03 13.32 6.41
N GLU A 69 0.10 14.63 6.52
CA GLU A 69 0.20 15.33 7.80
C GLU A 69 -1.02 15.08 8.71
N ASN A 70 -2.18 14.76 8.11
CA ASN A 70 -3.38 14.41 8.87
C ASN A 70 -3.17 13.13 9.71
N LEU A 71 -2.35 12.19 9.25
CA LEU A 71 -2.03 10.98 10.00
C LEU A 71 -1.31 11.34 11.31
N ALA A 72 -0.31 12.22 11.23
CA ALA A 72 0.45 12.67 12.41
C ALA A 72 -0.44 13.48 13.37
N LEU A 73 -1.31 14.34 12.85
CA LEU A 73 -2.25 15.11 13.67
C LEU A 73 -3.26 14.20 14.38
N ASN A 74 -3.78 13.20 13.68
CA ASN A 74 -4.70 12.22 14.27
C ASN A 74 -3.99 11.37 15.33
N TYR A 75 -2.75 10.97 15.08
CA TYR A 75 -1.94 10.24 16.06
C TYR A 75 -1.81 11.05 17.37
N LEU A 76 -1.41 12.32 17.27
CA LEU A 76 -1.25 13.19 18.45
C LEU A 76 -2.56 13.43 19.18
N ALA A 77 -3.67 13.57 18.46
CA ALA A 77 -4.98 13.76 19.06
C ALA A 77 -5.43 12.50 19.82
N LEU A 78 -5.23 11.32 19.27
CA LEU A 78 -5.60 10.05 19.88
C LEU A 78 -4.67 9.67 21.04
N ASP A 79 -3.38 10.00 20.97
CA ASP A 79 -2.40 9.78 22.03
C ASP A 79 -2.74 10.61 23.30
N SER A 80 -3.36 11.75 23.12
CA SER A 80 -3.82 12.60 24.24
C SER A 80 -5.12 12.11 24.90
N ASP A 81 -5.82 11.14 24.31
CA ASP A 81 -7.08 10.58 24.83
C ASP A 81 -6.82 9.24 25.53
N ALA A 82 -6.90 9.23 26.86
CA ALA A 82 -6.70 8.04 27.68
C ALA A 82 -7.70 6.89 27.38
N SER A 83 -8.79 7.15 26.66
CA SER A 83 -9.75 6.12 26.23
C SER A 83 -9.37 5.43 24.93
N THR A 84 -8.33 5.91 24.23
CA THR A 84 -7.87 5.32 22.98
C THR A 84 -7.32 3.90 23.21
N PRO A 85 -7.81 2.89 22.48
CA PRO A 85 -7.30 1.53 22.61
C PRO A 85 -5.80 1.45 22.23
N SER A 86 -5.00 0.74 23.03
CA SER A 86 -3.56 0.57 22.78
C SER A 86 -3.26 -0.02 21.39
N LEU A 87 -4.07 -0.99 20.96
CA LEU A 87 -3.93 -1.61 19.65
C LEU A 87 -4.06 -0.60 18.50
N LEU A 88 -4.95 0.40 18.64
CA LEU A 88 -5.09 1.47 17.64
C LEU A 88 -3.83 2.34 17.60
N MET A 89 -3.28 2.68 18.77
CA MET A 89 -2.05 3.47 18.86
C MET A 89 -0.85 2.72 18.27
N GLU A 90 -0.71 1.44 18.55
CA GLU A 90 0.34 0.59 17.96
C GLU A 90 0.21 0.51 16.42
N ALA A 91 -1.01 0.34 15.91
CA ALA A 91 -1.27 0.30 14.47
C ALA A 91 -0.94 1.66 13.80
N LEU A 92 -1.32 2.78 14.41
CA LEU A 92 -1.00 4.12 13.91
C LEU A 92 0.50 4.41 13.97
N GLN A 93 1.18 4.02 15.04
CA GLN A 93 2.63 4.14 15.15
C GLN A 93 3.33 3.33 14.06
N SER A 94 2.93 2.09 13.85
CA SER A 94 3.45 1.26 12.76
C SER A 94 3.20 1.88 11.39
N ALA A 95 2.02 2.47 11.17
CA ALA A 95 1.71 3.17 9.93
C ALA A 95 2.60 4.40 9.71
N VAL A 96 2.83 5.20 10.75
CA VAL A 96 3.72 6.38 10.66
C VAL A 96 5.16 5.97 10.35
N LEU A 97 5.67 4.94 11.04
CA LEU A 97 7.05 4.46 10.86
C LEU A 97 7.25 3.73 9.52
N GLY A 98 6.23 3.00 9.05
CA GLY A 98 6.27 2.25 7.81
C GLY A 98 5.92 3.04 6.55
N MET A 99 5.55 4.32 6.70
CA MET A 99 5.14 5.17 5.57
C MET A 99 6.26 5.30 4.53
N GLN A 100 5.93 5.03 3.30
CA GLN A 100 6.86 5.11 2.17
C GLN A 100 6.66 6.40 1.37
N SER A 101 7.73 6.88 0.77
CA SER A 101 7.63 7.90 -0.27
C SER A 101 6.94 7.34 -1.51
N ASN A 102 6.24 8.20 -2.25
CA ASN A 102 5.62 7.78 -3.50
C ASN A 102 6.68 7.24 -4.46
N PRO A 103 6.48 6.06 -5.04
CA PRO A 103 7.38 5.54 -6.06
C PRO A 103 7.34 6.41 -7.30
N SER A 104 8.38 6.31 -8.11
CA SER A 104 8.35 6.83 -9.48
C SER A 104 7.23 6.13 -10.27
N GLU A 105 6.64 6.81 -11.23
CA GLU A 105 5.67 6.19 -12.13
C GLU A 105 6.26 4.93 -12.77
N THR A 106 5.48 3.86 -12.72
CA THR A 106 5.85 2.56 -13.25
C THR A 106 4.79 2.06 -14.24
N ILE A 107 4.58 0.74 -14.30
CA ILE A 107 3.59 0.12 -15.17
C ILE A 107 2.18 0.42 -14.65
N LEU A 108 1.32 0.91 -15.54
CA LEU A 108 -0.11 1.04 -15.28
C LEU A 108 -0.83 -0.22 -15.75
N PHE A 109 -1.51 -0.91 -14.84
CA PHE A 109 -2.32 -2.08 -15.18
C PHE A 109 -3.67 -1.66 -15.78
N THR A 110 -3.96 -2.17 -16.98
CA THR A 110 -5.26 -2.06 -17.63
C THR A 110 -5.80 -3.47 -17.91
N ASP A 111 -7.09 -3.59 -18.23
CA ASP A 111 -7.70 -4.91 -18.54
C ASP A 111 -7.02 -5.58 -19.74
N ASP A 112 -6.52 -4.80 -20.68
CA ASP A 112 -5.77 -5.30 -21.84
C ASP A 112 -4.29 -5.60 -21.53
N HIS A 113 -3.77 -5.10 -20.40
CA HIS A 113 -2.35 -5.18 -20.03
C HIS A 113 -2.13 -5.29 -18.52
N ALA A 114 -2.49 -6.42 -17.95
CA ALA A 114 -2.29 -6.73 -16.54
C ALA A 114 -1.22 -7.82 -16.37
N SER A 115 0.05 -7.42 -16.28
CA SER A 115 1.20 -8.33 -16.14
C SER A 115 1.45 -8.77 -14.69
N VAL A 116 0.42 -8.84 -13.84
CA VAL A 116 0.55 -9.15 -12.40
C VAL A 116 1.20 -10.52 -12.20
N GLU A 117 0.73 -11.52 -12.92
CA GLU A 117 1.27 -12.90 -12.82
C GLU A 117 2.74 -12.96 -13.27
N TRP A 118 3.08 -12.24 -14.34
CA TRP A 118 4.45 -12.21 -14.83
C TRP A 118 5.39 -11.53 -13.82
N ILE A 119 5.01 -10.37 -13.30
CA ILE A 119 5.80 -9.67 -12.27
C ILE A 119 5.96 -10.54 -11.03
N THR A 120 4.89 -11.16 -10.55
CA THR A 120 4.92 -12.03 -9.36
C THR A 120 5.84 -13.23 -9.57
N ASN A 121 5.76 -13.87 -10.73
CA ASN A 121 6.65 -15.00 -11.07
C ASN A 121 8.12 -14.57 -11.14
N GLU A 122 8.42 -13.44 -11.77
CA GLU A 122 9.78 -12.89 -11.85
C GLU A 122 10.34 -12.57 -10.46
N MET A 123 9.51 -11.99 -9.57
CA MET A 123 9.89 -11.71 -8.18
C MET A 123 10.21 -13.02 -7.42
N ILE A 124 9.37 -14.05 -7.56
CA ILE A 124 9.59 -15.36 -6.93
C ILE A 124 10.86 -16.01 -7.48
N PHE A 125 11.07 -16.01 -8.79
CA PHE A 125 12.30 -16.55 -9.40
C PHE A 125 13.55 -15.79 -8.94
N GLY A 126 13.47 -14.47 -8.79
CA GLY A 126 14.54 -13.65 -8.25
C GLY A 126 14.92 -14.09 -6.83
N LEU A 127 13.94 -14.33 -5.97
CA LEU A 127 14.13 -14.81 -4.61
C LEU A 127 14.83 -16.19 -4.58
N PHE A 128 14.41 -17.13 -5.43
CA PHE A 128 15.04 -18.45 -5.54
C PHE A 128 16.51 -18.35 -5.99
N LYS A 129 16.81 -17.49 -6.96
CA LYS A 129 18.19 -17.29 -7.46
C LYS A 129 19.12 -16.61 -6.47
N SER A 130 18.60 -15.73 -5.63
CA SER A 130 19.39 -15.00 -4.63
C SER A 130 19.79 -15.85 -3.42
N GLY A 131 19.22 -17.05 -3.25
CA GLY A 131 19.47 -17.93 -2.10
C GLY A 131 18.93 -17.40 -0.77
N GLN A 132 18.12 -16.31 -0.80
CA GLN A 132 17.65 -15.63 0.41
C GLN A 132 16.43 -16.29 1.06
N LEU A 133 16.02 -17.47 0.61
CA LEU A 133 14.94 -18.25 1.23
C LEU A 133 15.23 -18.64 2.68
N GLU A 134 16.51 -18.75 3.07
CA GLU A 134 16.92 -19.11 4.42
C GLU A 134 16.73 -17.99 5.45
N THR A 135 16.46 -16.76 5.02
CA THR A 135 16.27 -15.59 5.92
C THR A 135 14.81 -15.30 6.26
N LEU A 136 13.87 -16.10 5.76
CA LEU A 136 12.42 -15.92 5.99
C LEU A 136 11.87 -16.69 7.21
N HIS A 137 12.72 -16.96 8.21
CA HIS A 137 12.34 -17.63 9.47
C HIS A 137 12.23 -16.67 10.62
#